data_3225d06d5c39b61c27bbe5c29b302731
#
_entry.id   3225d06d5c39b61c27bbe5c29b302731
#
_cell.length_a   1.000
_cell.length_b   1.000
_cell.length_c   1.000
_cell.angle_alpha   90.00
_cell.angle_beta   90.00
_cell.angle_gamma   90.00
#
_symmetry.space_group_name_H-M   'P 1'
#
loop_
_entity.id
_entity.type
_entity.pdbx_description
1 polymer ?
#
loop_
_entity_poly.entity_id
_entity_poly.type
_entity_poly.pdbx_seq_one_letter_code
_entity_poly.pdbx_strand_id
1 'polypeptide(L)'
;KHTAPPRQAGLFALVNPETQGPRVVISIPKIDKRALDHIFHMLKHESIHIEQFKRRGDVETPMNDPQDQPAYFSNKDEVMAFSHSIADMLMSSGRYDNVEDAMADLETIRLYNTIKKNVDNKILKRYHKYIYSYLQKELN
;
A
#
# COMPACT_ATOMS: atom_id res chain seq x y z
N LYS A 1 18.85 -19.10 -6.59
CA LYS A 1 19.39 -18.27 -5.54
C LYS A 1 19.27 -16.81 -5.91
N HIS A 2 18.62 -16.10 -5.08
CA HIS A 2 18.29 -14.72 -5.36
C HIS A 2 19.33 -13.77 -4.76
N THR A 3 19.75 -12.81 -5.56
CA THR A 3 20.63 -11.74 -5.10
C THR A 3 19.92 -10.43 -5.23
N ALA A 4 19.58 -9.82 -4.12
CA ALA A 4 19.01 -8.50 -4.10
C ALA A 4 20.08 -7.48 -3.75
N PRO A 5 19.94 -6.24 -4.24
CA PRO A 5 20.82 -5.17 -3.80
C PRO A 5 20.76 -5.04 -2.29
N PRO A 6 21.88 -5.02 -1.57
CA PRO A 6 21.86 -5.07 -0.11
C PRO A 6 21.32 -3.82 0.57
N ARG A 7 21.06 -2.75 -0.18
CA ARG A 7 20.55 -1.51 0.39
C ARG A 7 19.06 -1.32 0.26
N GLN A 8 18.39 -2.23 -0.43
CA GLN A 8 16.96 -2.08 -0.67
C GLN A 8 16.20 -3.21 -0.05
N ALA A 9 15.10 -2.87 0.59
CA ALA A 9 14.09 -3.82 0.98
C ALA A 9 12.92 -3.65 0.03
N GLY A 10 12.40 -4.75 -0.44
CA GLY A 10 11.28 -4.71 -1.36
C GLY A 10 10.38 -5.91 -1.21
N LEU A 11 9.13 -5.71 -1.57
CA LEU A 11 8.14 -6.77 -1.60
C LEU A 11 7.40 -6.67 -2.92
N PHE A 12 7.36 -7.76 -3.64
CA PHE A 12 6.72 -7.79 -4.96
C PHE A 12 5.75 -8.95 -5.05
N ALA A 13 4.56 -8.67 -5.54
CA ALA A 13 3.62 -9.73 -5.88
C ALA A 13 3.81 -10.08 -7.35
N LEU A 14 4.07 -11.34 -7.61
CA LEU A 14 4.26 -11.85 -8.95
C LEU A 14 3.15 -12.83 -9.29
N VAL A 15 2.67 -12.74 -10.52
CA VAL A 15 1.74 -13.71 -11.07
C VAL A 15 2.47 -14.50 -12.15
N ASN A 16 2.57 -15.80 -11.94
CA ASN A 16 3.21 -16.69 -12.90
C ASN A 16 2.16 -17.66 -13.43
N PRO A 17 1.78 -17.57 -14.71
CA PRO A 17 0.75 -18.44 -15.26
C PRO A 17 1.14 -19.92 -15.23
N GLU A 18 2.42 -20.23 -15.20
CA GLU A 18 2.88 -21.61 -15.16
C GLU A 18 2.81 -22.23 -13.78
N THR A 19 2.84 -21.41 -12.73
CA THR A 19 2.85 -21.88 -11.36
C THR A 19 1.54 -21.65 -10.61
N GLN A 20 0.51 -21.21 -11.31
CA GLN A 20 -0.84 -21.21 -10.81
C GLN A 20 -1.18 -20.21 -9.72
N GLY A 21 -0.43 -19.18 -9.57
CA GLY A 21 -0.85 -18.22 -8.57
C GLY A 21 0.14 -17.11 -8.34
N PRO A 22 -0.32 -16.12 -7.57
CA PRO A 22 0.54 -15.02 -7.21
C PRO A 22 1.64 -15.48 -6.26
N ARG A 23 2.81 -14.91 -6.45
CA ARG A 23 3.94 -15.13 -5.56
C ARG A 23 4.38 -13.81 -4.99
N VAL A 24 4.77 -13.83 -3.72
CA VAL A 24 5.31 -12.66 -3.05
C VAL A 24 6.80 -12.88 -2.85
N VAL A 25 7.60 -11.98 -3.38
CA VAL A 25 9.06 -12.04 -3.26
C VAL A 25 9.50 -10.97 -2.29
N ILE A 26 10.21 -11.38 -1.25
CA ILE A 26 10.70 -10.48 -0.21
C ILE A 26 12.20 -10.33 -0.36
N SER A 27 12.64 -9.08 -0.42
CA SER A 27 14.07 -8.76 -0.51
C SER A 27 14.40 -7.74 0.57
N ILE A 28 15.17 -8.18 1.56
CA ILE A 28 15.54 -7.31 2.68
C ILE A 28 17.02 -7.47 3.00
N PRO A 29 17.71 -6.38 3.32
CA PRO A 29 19.14 -6.45 3.65
C PRO A 29 19.40 -6.95 5.07
N LYS A 30 18.46 -6.75 5.97
CA LYS A 30 18.62 -7.10 7.38
C LYS A 30 17.26 -7.36 8.02
N ILE A 31 17.18 -8.37 8.86
CA ILE A 31 15.97 -8.69 9.59
C ILE A 31 16.06 -8.11 11.00
N ASP A 32 15.24 -7.11 11.29
CA ASP A 32 15.04 -6.54 12.61
C ASP A 32 13.57 -6.16 12.77
N LYS A 33 13.20 -5.61 13.91
CA LYS A 33 11.81 -5.26 14.17
C LYS A 33 11.26 -4.28 13.14
N ARG A 34 12.06 -3.28 12.76
CA ARG A 34 11.65 -2.30 11.76
C ARG A 34 11.41 -2.96 10.39
N ALA A 35 12.29 -3.88 10.01
CA ALA A 35 12.15 -4.61 8.76
C ALA A 35 10.90 -5.48 8.78
N LEU A 36 10.62 -6.14 9.91
CA LEU A 36 9.41 -6.96 10.04
C LEU A 36 8.14 -6.13 9.93
N ASP A 37 8.10 -4.97 10.58
CA ASP A 37 6.95 -4.07 10.47
C ASP A 37 6.76 -3.59 9.03
N HIS A 38 7.85 -3.25 8.37
CA HIS A 38 7.82 -2.83 6.97
C HIS A 38 7.29 -3.95 6.06
N ILE A 39 7.77 -5.17 6.26
CA ILE A 39 7.31 -6.33 5.50
C ILE A 39 5.80 -6.53 5.72
N PHE A 40 5.34 -6.41 6.94
CA PHE A 40 3.93 -6.56 7.26
C PHE A 40 3.06 -5.58 6.47
N HIS A 41 3.44 -4.31 6.44
CA HIS A 41 2.70 -3.30 5.68
C HIS A 41 2.77 -3.56 4.18
N MET A 42 3.91 -3.97 3.68
CA MET A 42 4.08 -4.29 2.27
C MET A 42 3.25 -5.50 1.86
N LEU A 43 3.19 -6.52 2.72
CA LEU A 43 2.34 -7.69 2.46
C LEU A 43 0.87 -7.33 2.37
N LYS A 44 0.40 -6.45 3.25
CA LYS A 44 -0.97 -5.98 3.19
C LYS A 44 -1.26 -5.23 1.89
N HIS A 45 -0.35 -4.38 1.48
CA HIS A 45 -0.48 -3.64 0.22
C HIS A 45 -0.57 -4.60 -0.98
N GLU A 46 0.35 -5.55 -1.05
CA GLU A 46 0.37 -6.53 -2.14
C GLU A 46 -0.84 -7.46 -2.12
N SER A 47 -1.36 -7.77 -0.93
CA SER A 47 -2.57 -8.57 -0.80
C SER A 47 -3.77 -7.91 -1.45
N ILE A 48 -3.85 -6.59 -1.37
CA ILE A 48 -4.92 -5.84 -2.01
C ILE A 48 -4.81 -5.93 -3.52
N HIS A 49 -3.61 -5.83 -4.07
CA HIS A 49 -3.41 -6.00 -5.51
C HIS A 49 -3.78 -7.40 -5.98
N ILE A 50 -3.48 -8.42 -5.20
CA ILE A 50 -3.87 -9.80 -5.51
C ILE A 50 -5.39 -9.92 -5.56
N GLU A 51 -6.08 -9.34 -4.60
CA GLU A 51 -7.55 -9.33 -4.59
C GLU A 51 -8.12 -8.60 -5.79
N GLN A 52 -7.55 -7.46 -6.14
CA GLN A 52 -7.96 -6.69 -7.31
C GLN A 52 -7.81 -7.51 -8.59
N PHE A 53 -6.69 -8.19 -8.73
CA PHE A 53 -6.40 -9.05 -9.87
C PHE A 53 -7.45 -10.17 -9.98
N LYS A 54 -7.75 -10.83 -8.87
CA LYS A 54 -8.75 -11.90 -8.83
C LYS A 54 -10.14 -11.40 -9.21
N ARG A 55 -10.51 -10.22 -8.74
CA ARG A 55 -11.84 -9.64 -9.05
C ARG A 55 -12.01 -9.34 -10.54
N ARG A 56 -10.92 -9.09 -11.24
CA ARG A 56 -10.94 -8.83 -12.68
C ARG A 56 -10.93 -10.10 -13.51
N GLY A 57 -10.96 -11.27 -12.88
CA GLY A 57 -10.88 -12.53 -13.60
C GLY A 57 -9.55 -12.73 -14.28
N ASP A 58 -8.49 -12.34 -13.57
CA ASP A 58 -7.10 -12.46 -14.02
C ASP A 58 -6.77 -11.61 -15.25
N VAL A 59 -7.48 -10.51 -15.44
CA VAL A 59 -7.17 -9.53 -16.49
C VAL A 59 -6.16 -8.52 -15.96
N GLU A 60 -5.04 -8.41 -16.64
CA GLU A 60 -4.04 -7.43 -16.28
C GLU A 60 -4.52 -6.01 -16.56
N THR A 61 -4.26 -5.11 -15.62
CA THR A 61 -4.41 -3.69 -15.87
C THR A 61 -3.08 -3.11 -16.29
N PRO A 62 -3.09 -2.12 -17.19
CA PRO A 62 -1.86 -1.42 -17.52
C PRO A 62 -1.23 -0.84 -16.25
N MET A 63 0.02 -1.17 -16.02
CA MET A 63 0.76 -0.63 -14.89
C MET A 63 1.38 0.69 -15.28
N ASN A 64 1.22 1.68 -14.41
CA ASN A 64 1.93 2.93 -14.56
C ASN A 64 3.40 2.72 -14.20
N ASP A 65 4.27 3.48 -14.87
CA ASP A 65 5.69 3.49 -14.56
C ASP A 65 5.88 3.97 -13.13
N PRO A 66 6.50 3.17 -12.24
CA PRO A 66 6.75 3.60 -10.87
C PRO A 66 7.63 4.85 -10.77
N GLN A 67 8.37 5.17 -11.81
CA GLN A 67 9.18 6.39 -11.85
C GLN A 67 8.35 7.63 -12.15
N ASP A 68 7.18 7.49 -12.76
CA ASP A 68 6.22 8.56 -12.90
C ASP A 68 5.35 8.59 -11.64
N GLN A 69 5.86 9.23 -10.60
CA GLN A 69 5.22 9.24 -9.28
C GLN A 69 3.78 9.75 -9.30
N PRO A 70 3.47 10.88 -9.96
CA PRO A 70 2.07 11.33 -10.02
C PRO A 70 1.14 10.32 -10.67
N ALA A 71 1.53 9.72 -11.79
CA ALA A 71 0.71 8.72 -12.46
C ALA A 71 0.56 7.46 -11.60
N TYR A 72 1.65 7.03 -10.99
CA TYR A 72 1.66 5.84 -10.15
C TYR A 72 0.70 6.00 -8.95
N PHE A 73 0.83 7.09 -8.21
CA PHE A 73 -0.01 7.32 -7.04
C PHE A 73 -1.46 7.66 -7.41
N SER A 74 -1.73 8.01 -8.67
CA SER A 74 -3.09 8.30 -9.15
C SER A 74 -3.78 7.07 -9.74
N ASN A 75 -3.06 5.98 -9.93
CA ASN A 75 -3.63 4.73 -10.45
C ASN A 75 -4.70 4.22 -9.49
N LYS A 76 -5.84 3.85 -10.02
CA LYS A 76 -7.00 3.43 -9.23
C LYS A 76 -6.67 2.32 -8.22
N ASP A 77 -5.93 1.31 -8.66
CA ASP A 77 -5.57 0.18 -7.79
C ASP A 77 -4.60 0.61 -6.70
N GLU A 78 -3.66 1.48 -7.04
CA GLU A 78 -2.71 2.00 -6.05
C GLU A 78 -3.39 2.91 -5.04
N VAL A 79 -4.37 3.71 -5.47
CA VAL A 79 -5.13 4.55 -4.54
C VAL A 79 -5.78 3.69 -3.45
N MET A 80 -6.42 2.61 -3.83
CA MET A 80 -7.03 1.70 -2.86
C MET A 80 -6.00 1.03 -1.96
N ALA A 81 -4.94 0.51 -2.56
CA ALA A 81 -3.92 -0.23 -1.82
C ALA A 81 -3.14 0.67 -0.86
N PHE A 82 -2.72 1.84 -1.30
CA PHE A 82 -2.01 2.79 -0.42
C PHE A 82 -2.92 3.37 0.66
N SER A 83 -4.20 3.58 0.35
CA SER A 83 -5.15 4.03 1.37
C SER A 83 -5.26 3.04 2.50
N HIS A 84 -5.32 1.76 2.19
CA HIS A 84 -5.34 0.71 3.19
C HIS A 84 -4.04 0.70 4.00
N SER A 85 -2.90 0.85 3.33
CA SER A 85 -1.60 0.90 4.01
C SER A 85 -1.52 2.07 4.98
N ILE A 86 -2.01 3.25 4.57
CA ILE A 86 -2.02 4.43 5.43
C ILE A 86 -2.92 4.22 6.64
N ALA A 87 -4.13 3.67 6.43
CA ALA A 87 -5.03 3.36 7.53
C ALA A 87 -4.38 2.40 8.53
N ASP A 88 -3.72 1.37 8.02
CA ASP A 88 -3.02 0.39 8.85
C ASP A 88 -1.88 1.02 9.64
N MET A 89 -1.12 1.91 9.02
CA MET A 89 -0.04 2.64 9.69
C MET A 89 -0.56 3.53 10.80
N LEU A 90 -1.68 4.22 10.59
CA LEU A 90 -2.32 5.02 11.61
C LEU A 90 -2.73 4.15 12.80
N MET A 91 -3.39 3.04 12.53
CA MET A 91 -3.83 2.13 13.58
C MET A 91 -2.67 1.54 14.37
N SER A 92 -1.55 1.30 13.72
CA SER A 92 -0.36 0.73 14.35
C SER A 92 0.42 1.75 15.18
N SER A 93 0.37 3.03 14.80
CA SER A 93 1.19 4.07 15.41
C SER A 93 0.51 4.80 16.56
N GLY A 94 -0.81 4.64 16.73
CA GLY A 94 -1.53 5.35 17.76
C GLY A 94 -2.81 4.63 18.18
N ARG A 95 -3.46 5.18 19.19
CA ARG A 95 -4.76 4.73 19.64
C ARG A 95 -5.76 5.85 19.41
N TYR A 96 -6.78 5.55 18.67
CA TYR A 96 -7.81 6.53 18.31
C TYR A 96 -9.17 6.03 18.79
N ASP A 97 -9.93 6.93 19.36
CA ASP A 97 -11.29 6.63 19.82
C ASP A 97 -12.29 6.69 18.68
N ASN A 98 -11.98 7.46 17.65
CA ASN A 98 -12.87 7.62 16.51
C ASN A 98 -12.08 7.89 15.24
N VAL A 99 -12.79 7.81 14.12
CA VAL A 99 -12.18 7.98 12.79
C VAL A 99 -11.63 9.39 12.60
N GLU A 100 -12.35 10.38 13.10
CA GLU A 100 -11.97 11.78 12.92
C GLU A 100 -10.61 12.08 13.57
N ASP A 101 -10.35 11.53 14.74
CA ASP A 101 -9.07 11.70 15.41
C ASP A 101 -7.92 11.06 14.61
N ALA A 102 -8.17 9.88 14.05
CA ALA A 102 -7.18 9.23 13.20
C ALA A 102 -6.91 10.04 11.93
N MET A 103 -7.96 10.53 11.29
CA MET A 103 -7.81 11.35 10.09
C MET A 103 -7.05 12.65 10.35
N ALA A 104 -7.19 13.21 11.55
CA ALA A 104 -6.44 14.41 11.91
C ALA A 104 -4.92 14.18 11.97
N ASP A 105 -4.49 12.94 12.11
CA ASP A 105 -3.07 12.58 12.22
C ASP A 105 -2.46 12.10 10.90
N LEU A 106 -3.16 12.24 9.78
CA LEU A 106 -2.66 11.78 8.47
C LEU A 106 -1.27 12.33 8.15
N GLU A 107 -1.01 13.58 8.49
CA GLU A 107 0.27 14.21 8.15
C GLU A 107 1.44 13.68 8.97
N THR A 108 1.20 12.86 9.97
CA THR A 108 2.27 12.14 10.68
C THR A 108 2.77 10.94 9.88
N ILE A 109 2.05 10.53 8.86
CA ILE A 109 2.39 9.37 8.03
C ILE A 109 3.20 9.83 6.81
N ARG A 110 4.44 9.40 6.73
CA ARG A 110 5.35 9.81 5.66
C ARG A 110 4.79 9.45 4.27
N LEU A 111 4.24 8.25 4.13
CA LEU A 111 3.65 7.81 2.88
C LEU A 111 2.53 8.76 2.43
N TYR A 112 1.67 9.17 3.35
CA TYR A 112 0.60 10.12 3.04
C TYR A 112 1.17 11.44 2.50
N ASN A 113 2.20 11.97 3.15
CA ASN A 113 2.81 13.22 2.72
C ASN A 113 3.45 13.11 1.33
N THR A 114 4.06 11.98 1.04
CA THR A 114 4.61 11.71 -0.29
C THR A 114 3.52 11.72 -1.35
N ILE A 115 2.42 11.04 -1.08
CA ILE A 115 1.27 10.97 -1.99
C ILE A 115 0.68 12.38 -2.19
N LYS A 116 0.50 13.12 -1.11
CA LYS A 116 -0.08 14.47 -1.14
C LYS A 116 0.71 15.41 -2.06
N LYS A 117 2.03 15.25 -2.11
CA LYS A 117 2.88 16.05 -2.99
C LYS A 117 2.76 15.69 -4.45
N ASN A 118 2.30 14.50 -4.77
CA ASN A 118 2.34 13.94 -6.12
C ASN A 118 0.98 13.85 -6.82
N VAL A 119 -0.11 14.02 -6.09
CA VAL A 119 -1.45 13.90 -6.67
C VAL A 119 -2.22 15.21 -6.58
N ASP A 120 -3.21 15.37 -7.46
CA ASP A 120 -4.07 16.54 -7.38
C ASP A 120 -5.14 16.37 -6.29
N ASN A 121 -5.89 17.44 -6.03
CA ASN A 121 -6.89 17.44 -4.97
C ASN A 121 -8.00 16.42 -5.20
N LYS A 122 -8.35 16.17 -6.44
CA LYS A 122 -9.39 15.20 -6.77
C LYS A 122 -8.96 13.79 -6.37
N ILE A 123 -7.74 13.43 -6.69
CA ILE A 123 -7.17 12.13 -6.32
C ILE A 123 -6.96 12.05 -4.81
N LEU A 124 -6.48 13.13 -4.19
CA LEU A 124 -6.29 13.16 -2.74
C LEU A 124 -7.60 12.92 -2.00
N LYS A 125 -8.70 13.47 -2.49
CA LYS A 125 -10.03 13.21 -1.91
C LYS A 125 -10.42 11.73 -1.99
N ARG A 126 -10.02 11.05 -3.05
CA ARG A 126 -10.25 9.60 -3.17
C ARG A 126 -9.47 8.84 -2.11
N TYR A 127 -8.21 9.22 -1.87
CA TYR A 127 -7.43 8.65 -0.77
C TYR A 127 -8.14 8.85 0.56
N HIS A 128 -8.58 10.06 0.85
CA HIS A 128 -9.29 10.35 2.10
C HIS A 128 -10.53 9.48 2.26
N LYS A 129 -11.29 9.30 1.18
CA LYS A 129 -12.50 8.48 1.20
C LYS A 129 -12.18 7.02 1.54
N TYR A 130 -11.18 6.45 0.90
CA TYR A 130 -10.80 5.06 1.16
C TYR A 130 -10.18 4.89 2.54
N ILE A 131 -9.31 5.81 2.94
CA ILE A 131 -8.70 5.76 4.27
C ILE A 131 -9.80 5.83 5.35
N TYR A 132 -10.72 6.75 5.21
CA TYR A 132 -11.85 6.88 6.13
C TYR A 132 -12.65 5.59 6.21
N SER A 133 -12.96 5.01 5.07
CA SER A 133 -13.72 3.76 5.00
C SER A 133 -13.02 2.60 5.71
N TYR A 134 -11.73 2.46 5.51
CA TYR A 134 -10.96 1.41 6.18
C TYR A 134 -10.87 1.64 7.69
N LEU A 135 -10.63 2.88 8.11
CA LEU A 135 -10.59 3.23 9.54
C LEU A 135 -11.95 2.98 10.20
N GLN A 136 -13.02 3.28 9.50
CA GLN A 136 -14.37 3.08 10.01
C GLN A 136 -14.65 1.61 10.32
N LYS A 137 -14.16 0.71 9.49
CA LYS A 137 -14.29 -0.73 9.72
C LYS A 137 -13.53 -1.19 10.96
N GLU A 138 -12.39 -0.58 11.24
CA GLU A 138 -11.54 -0.97 12.35
C GLU A 138 -11.97 -0.35 13.68
N LEU A 139 -12.50 0.87 13.66
CA LEU A 139 -12.81 1.63 14.86
C LEU A 139 -14.28 1.54 15.29
N ASN A 140 -15.13 1.01 14.44
CA ASN A 140 -16.57 0.85 14.78
C ASN A 140 -16.95 -0.64 14.91
#